data_13cc610c56aa58e1d15d8d6abe541edf
#
_entry.id   13cc610c56aa58e1d15d8d6abe541edf
#
_cell.length_a   1.000
_cell.length_b   1.000
_cell.length_c   1.000
_cell.angle_alpha   90.00
_cell.angle_beta   90.00
_cell.angle_gamma   90.00
#
_symmetry.space_group_name_H-M   'P 1'
#
loop_
_entity.id
_entity.type
_entity.pdbx_description
1 polymer ?
#
loop_
_entity_poly.entity_id
_entity_poly.type
_entity_poly.pdbx_seq_one_letter_code
_entity_poly.pdbx_strand_id
1 'polypeptide(L)'
;MKHARQLLIIILLLLSAFVFAENRLVLTLNDAFETAIANNSDIQKQLIALEGARRVKNASWNMFLPEISAVTGSVSNSHTLYDGTEKLSKDQKSSWRWSAGTGISIGFSTSIPYKIKQNILNYQIAQTTYDKLVSDLKMNITSQFYSLTAELKNISILKEAQKLAKDQLAVVQANYNNGLASELDLLKAKYAYQSTRPKITQAQTTYNANAANFMLLLGLDPSTSFSLKGSTATVELKLPSVNELAQKFLDSRYDVQQAVQNLTSAELGLRTTQHSTLAPTLNLSENFSTGNEIKDGAPKPSVNGSFSASISIPISGWIPNSNKNLPIKSAKDAIKQAQISLEAARKNARQDISRKAAETRRIYESLEILDLNCQIANRAYELARVGYGSGLVSQTELESQQQDRLTAQQSLMQGEISYITSLHTLANALNISYEELISLYGVK
;
A
#
# COMPACT_ATOMS: atom_id res chain seq x y z
N MET A 1 -4.99 -57.38 20.41
CA MET A 1 -4.02 -56.28 20.30
C MET A 1 -3.33 -56.16 18.89
N LYS A 2 -3.06 -57.26 18.15
CA LYS A 2 -2.46 -57.18 16.80
C LYS A 2 -3.40 -56.51 15.74
N HIS A 3 -4.69 -56.79 15.76
CA HIS A 3 -5.65 -56.23 14.80
C HIS A 3 -5.93 -54.72 15.00
N ALA A 4 -5.88 -54.23 16.21
CA ALA A 4 -6.03 -52.79 16.48
C ALA A 4 -4.81 -51.97 15.95
N ARG A 5 -3.61 -52.53 16.00
CA ARG A 5 -2.39 -51.92 15.48
C ARG A 5 -2.34 -51.89 13.96
N GLN A 6 -2.88 -52.92 13.30
CA GLN A 6 -3.02 -52.96 11.84
C GLN A 6 -4.08 -51.97 11.33
N LEU A 7 -5.20 -51.82 12.06
CA LEU A 7 -6.23 -50.83 11.71
C LEU A 7 -5.71 -49.40 11.85
N LEU A 8 -4.91 -49.11 12.90
CA LEU A 8 -4.29 -47.80 13.11
C LEU A 8 -3.30 -47.43 12.01
N ILE A 9 -2.51 -48.40 11.53
CA ILE A 9 -1.54 -48.17 10.41
C ILE A 9 -2.28 -47.94 9.09
N ILE A 10 -3.39 -48.62 8.83
CA ILE A 10 -4.21 -48.44 7.63
C ILE A 10 -4.92 -47.06 7.67
N ILE A 11 -5.39 -46.63 8.84
CA ILE A 11 -5.97 -45.27 9.02
C ILE A 11 -4.89 -44.19 8.84
N LEU A 12 -3.67 -44.41 9.35
CA LEU A 12 -2.55 -43.46 9.16
C LEU A 12 -2.10 -43.41 7.69
N LEU A 13 -2.12 -44.53 6.96
CA LEU A 13 -1.80 -44.59 5.53
C LEU A 13 -2.94 -43.99 4.65
N LEU A 14 -4.19 -44.09 5.09
CA LEU A 14 -5.30 -43.43 4.41
C LEU A 14 -5.33 -41.91 4.68
N LEU A 15 -4.90 -41.44 5.86
CA LEU A 15 -4.72 -40.02 6.13
C LEU A 15 -3.55 -39.38 5.34
N SER A 16 -2.49 -40.16 5.06
CA SER A 16 -1.37 -39.66 4.24
C SER A 16 -1.67 -39.60 2.74
N ALA A 17 -2.65 -40.36 2.26
CA ALA A 17 -3.10 -40.30 0.85
C ALA A 17 -3.98 -39.08 0.53
N PHE A 18 -4.52 -38.37 1.55
CA PHE A 18 -5.34 -37.18 1.35
C PHE A 18 -4.53 -35.86 1.25
N VAL A 19 -3.20 -35.91 1.37
CA VAL A 19 -2.33 -34.71 1.44
C VAL A 19 -1.71 -34.31 0.08
N PHE A 20 -1.92 -35.07 -0.99
CA PHE A 20 -1.40 -34.70 -2.33
C PHE A 20 -2.50 -34.56 -3.41
N ALA A 21 -3.63 -33.99 -3.06
CA ALA A 21 -4.34 -33.25 -4.09
C ALA A 21 -3.64 -31.89 -4.17
N GLU A 22 -2.88 -31.67 -5.22
CA GLU A 22 -2.34 -30.37 -5.62
C GLU A 22 -3.56 -29.45 -5.87
N ASN A 23 -4.14 -28.90 -4.82
CA ASN A 23 -5.20 -27.91 -4.91
C ASN A 23 -4.57 -26.66 -5.55
N ARG A 24 -4.53 -26.66 -6.89
CA ARG A 24 -4.23 -25.44 -7.64
C ARG A 24 -5.25 -24.40 -7.24
N LEU A 25 -4.76 -23.36 -6.57
CA LEU A 25 -5.59 -22.23 -6.19
C LEU A 25 -6.10 -21.54 -7.47
N VAL A 26 -7.41 -21.58 -7.71
CA VAL A 26 -8.01 -20.86 -8.83
C VAL A 26 -8.30 -19.45 -8.36
N LEU A 27 -7.60 -18.46 -8.93
CA LEU A 27 -7.71 -17.06 -8.55
C LEU A 27 -8.46 -16.28 -9.62
N THR A 28 -9.59 -15.71 -9.25
CA THR A 28 -10.17 -14.55 -9.94
C THR A 28 -9.51 -13.27 -9.42
N LEU A 29 -9.74 -12.14 -10.09
CA LEU A 29 -9.23 -10.86 -9.62
C LEU A 29 -9.76 -10.51 -8.22
N ASN A 30 -11.05 -10.80 -7.95
CA ASN A 30 -11.65 -10.55 -6.64
C ASN A 30 -11.07 -11.46 -5.55
N ASP A 31 -10.86 -12.76 -5.83
CA ASP A 31 -10.21 -13.67 -4.89
C ASP A 31 -8.79 -13.20 -4.54
N ALA A 32 -8.07 -12.67 -5.53
CA ALA A 32 -6.75 -12.09 -5.32
C ALA A 32 -6.80 -10.84 -4.41
N PHE A 33 -7.81 -9.98 -4.57
CA PHE A 33 -8.01 -8.83 -3.69
C PHE A 33 -8.28 -9.25 -2.24
N GLU A 34 -9.22 -10.17 -2.03
CA GLU A 34 -9.57 -10.64 -0.69
C GLU A 34 -8.38 -11.32 -0.02
N THR A 35 -7.67 -12.17 -0.75
CA THR A 35 -6.47 -12.86 -0.26
C THR A 35 -5.39 -11.86 0.16
N ALA A 36 -5.13 -10.84 -0.66
CA ALA A 36 -4.12 -9.84 -0.37
C ALA A 36 -4.51 -8.95 0.82
N ILE A 37 -5.77 -8.51 0.92
CA ILE A 37 -6.23 -7.71 2.06
C ILE A 37 -6.08 -8.50 3.37
N ALA A 38 -6.31 -9.80 3.34
CA ALA A 38 -6.17 -10.65 4.52
C ALA A 38 -4.71 -10.94 4.91
N ASN A 39 -3.80 -11.11 3.94
CA ASN A 39 -2.47 -11.66 4.19
C ASN A 39 -1.31 -10.68 3.94
N ASN A 40 -1.52 -9.59 3.17
CA ASN A 40 -0.45 -8.66 2.85
C ASN A 40 0.08 -7.95 4.10
N SER A 41 1.40 -8.02 4.31
CA SER A 41 2.05 -7.50 5.53
C SER A 41 1.91 -5.99 5.69
N ASP A 42 1.85 -5.22 4.60
CA ASP A 42 1.75 -3.76 4.68
C ASP A 42 0.33 -3.33 5.05
N ILE A 43 -0.69 -4.04 4.56
CA ILE A 43 -2.08 -3.87 5.01
C ILE A 43 -2.21 -4.18 6.50
N GLN A 44 -1.62 -5.29 6.97
CA GLN A 44 -1.66 -5.66 8.39
C GLN A 44 -0.96 -4.63 9.29
N LYS A 45 0.23 -4.12 8.88
CA LYS A 45 0.92 -3.04 9.60
C LYS A 45 0.08 -1.78 9.68
N GLN A 46 -0.55 -1.39 8.56
CA GLN A 46 -1.39 -0.20 8.52
C GLN A 46 -2.68 -0.36 9.33
N LEU A 47 -3.25 -1.57 9.39
CA LEU A 47 -4.39 -1.88 10.25
C LEU A 47 -4.01 -1.71 11.73
N ILE A 48 -2.82 -2.17 12.14
CA ILE A 48 -2.30 -1.98 13.50
C ILE A 48 -2.14 -0.48 13.80
N ALA A 49 -1.64 0.30 12.86
CA ALA A 49 -1.51 1.77 13.00
C ALA A 49 -2.88 2.45 13.13
N LEU A 50 -3.87 2.05 12.34
CA LEU A 50 -5.25 2.52 12.42
C LEU A 50 -5.88 2.21 13.79
N GLU A 51 -5.72 0.98 14.28
CA GLU A 51 -6.18 0.60 15.62
C GLU A 51 -5.43 1.37 16.74
N GLY A 52 -4.15 1.69 16.51
CA GLY A 52 -3.38 2.58 17.38
C GLY A 52 -4.01 3.98 17.47
N ALA A 53 -4.30 4.59 16.32
CA ALA A 53 -4.96 5.89 16.24
C ALA A 53 -6.38 5.85 16.86
N ARG A 54 -7.12 4.76 16.67
CA ARG A 54 -8.43 4.54 17.31
C ARG A 54 -8.33 4.51 18.84
N ARG A 55 -7.33 3.80 19.39
CA ARG A 55 -7.08 3.77 20.84
C ARG A 55 -6.78 5.17 21.38
N VAL A 56 -5.91 5.93 20.71
CA VAL A 56 -5.60 7.33 21.09
C VAL A 56 -6.84 8.22 21.05
N LYS A 57 -7.66 8.11 19.97
CA LYS A 57 -8.94 8.82 19.88
C LYS A 57 -9.86 8.48 21.07
N ASN A 58 -10.03 7.20 21.37
CA ASN A 58 -10.91 6.75 22.45
C ASN A 58 -10.39 7.17 23.83
N ALA A 59 -9.07 7.17 24.03
CA ALA A 59 -8.42 7.60 25.26
C ALA A 59 -8.31 9.12 25.39
N SER A 60 -8.74 9.91 24.40
CA SER A 60 -8.58 11.37 24.42
C SER A 60 -9.30 12.06 25.61
N TRP A 61 -10.37 11.46 26.12
CA TRP A 61 -11.09 11.95 27.29
C TRP A 61 -10.31 11.80 28.58
N ASN A 62 -9.26 10.94 28.61
CA ASN A 62 -8.38 10.79 29.76
C ASN A 62 -7.62 12.09 30.09
N MET A 63 -7.57 13.06 29.15
CA MET A 63 -7.00 14.40 29.41
C MET A 63 -7.77 15.19 30.49
N PHE A 64 -8.98 14.75 30.87
CA PHE A 64 -9.75 15.29 31.99
C PHE A 64 -9.64 14.46 33.26
N LEU A 65 -8.93 13.35 33.23
CA LEU A 65 -8.73 12.50 34.42
C LEU A 65 -7.56 13.02 35.23
N PRO A 66 -7.62 12.87 36.58
CA PRO A 66 -6.48 13.13 37.42
C PRO A 66 -5.31 12.22 37.08
N GLU A 67 -4.12 12.77 37.11
CA GLU A 67 -2.87 12.04 37.03
C GLU A 67 -2.42 11.67 38.46
N ILE A 68 -2.17 10.40 38.71
CA ILE A 68 -1.62 9.92 39.98
C ILE A 68 -0.11 9.79 39.78
N SER A 69 0.65 10.57 40.55
CA SER A 69 2.10 10.52 40.50
C SER A 69 2.61 9.19 41.05
N ALA A 70 3.73 8.74 40.50
CA ALA A 70 4.42 7.57 41.06
C ALA A 70 4.73 7.76 42.55
N VAL A 71 4.67 6.70 43.32
CA VAL A 71 5.19 6.72 44.71
C VAL A 71 6.71 6.89 44.64
N THR A 72 7.20 7.99 45.19
CA THR A 72 8.63 8.29 45.26
C THR A 72 9.13 8.09 46.69
N GLY A 73 10.26 7.42 46.80
CA GLY A 73 10.97 7.28 48.08
C GLY A 73 12.37 7.90 47.97
N SER A 74 12.78 8.62 48.98
CA SER A 74 14.15 9.15 49.07
C SER A 74 14.74 8.92 50.45
N VAL A 75 16.03 8.67 50.47
CA VAL A 75 16.85 8.64 51.69
C VAL A 75 17.98 9.62 51.47
N SER A 76 18.13 10.54 52.39
CA SER A 76 19.18 11.56 52.34
C SER A 76 19.92 11.63 53.69
N ASN A 77 21.20 11.87 53.62
CA ASN A 77 22.03 12.18 54.79
C ASN A 77 22.57 13.57 54.56
N SER A 78 22.33 14.49 55.50
CA SER A 78 22.99 15.78 55.53
C SER A 78 23.94 15.84 56.70
N HIS A 79 25.18 16.27 56.40
CA HIS A 79 26.22 16.45 57.39
C HIS A 79 26.96 17.76 57.09
N THR A 80 27.35 18.46 58.13
CA THR A 80 28.11 19.69 58.03
C THR A 80 29.56 19.33 58.21
N LEU A 81 30.39 19.59 57.22
CA LEU A 81 31.84 19.35 57.29
C LEU A 81 32.58 20.53 57.91
N TYR A 82 32.07 21.75 57.72
CA TYR A 82 32.62 23.00 58.24
C TYR A 82 31.53 24.08 58.25
N ASP A 83 31.37 24.79 59.34
CA ASP A 83 30.33 25.84 59.49
C ASP A 83 30.90 27.28 59.58
N GLY A 84 32.22 27.46 59.43
CA GLY A 84 32.85 28.75 59.42
C GLY A 84 33.09 29.36 60.82
N THR A 85 32.62 28.75 61.90
CA THR A 85 32.87 29.13 63.27
C THR A 85 33.82 28.14 63.95
N GLU A 86 34.69 28.65 64.80
CA GLU A 86 35.80 27.89 65.42
C GLU A 86 35.40 26.57 66.03
N LYS A 87 36.25 25.56 65.79
CA LYS A 87 36.28 24.19 66.28
C LYS A 87 35.20 23.27 65.71
N LEU A 88 35.66 22.31 64.90
CA LEU A 88 35.03 21.06 64.71
C LEU A 88 34.64 20.48 66.09
N SER A 89 33.43 20.69 66.53
CA SER A 89 32.94 20.02 67.73
C SER A 89 32.86 18.53 67.38
N LYS A 90 33.20 17.67 68.34
CA LYS A 90 33.18 16.22 68.15
C LYS A 90 31.80 15.64 67.83
N ASP A 91 30.79 16.48 67.80
CA ASP A 91 29.40 16.14 67.42
C ASP A 91 29.16 16.64 65.99
N GLN A 92 29.71 15.93 64.98
CA GLN A 92 29.21 16.03 63.61
C GLN A 92 27.73 15.62 63.64
N LYS A 93 26.86 16.62 63.62
CA LYS A 93 25.39 16.36 63.54
C LYS A 93 25.06 15.88 62.13
N SER A 94 25.08 14.59 61.94
CA SER A 94 24.53 14.00 60.72
C SER A 94 23.04 13.74 60.95
N SER A 95 22.22 14.20 60.01
CA SER A 95 20.80 13.90 60.01
C SER A 95 20.46 12.96 58.85
N TRP A 96 19.90 11.83 59.15
CA TRP A 96 19.31 10.94 58.14
C TRP A 96 17.83 11.24 58.00
N ARG A 97 17.39 11.42 56.78
CA ARG A 97 16.00 11.64 56.46
C ARG A 97 15.60 10.62 55.40
N TRP A 98 14.49 9.96 55.60
CA TRP A 98 13.80 9.25 54.55
C TRP A 98 12.44 9.89 54.32
N SER A 99 11.93 9.89 53.09
CA SER A 99 10.60 10.31 52.79
C SER A 99 10.02 9.42 51.69
N ALA A 100 8.73 9.21 51.73
CA ALA A 100 7.96 8.62 50.63
C ALA A 100 6.76 9.53 50.36
N GLY A 101 6.43 9.69 49.09
CA GLY A 101 5.30 10.55 48.73
C GLY A 101 4.66 10.13 47.40
N THR A 102 3.42 10.51 47.27
CA THR A 102 2.64 10.42 46.02
C THR A 102 1.74 11.64 45.92
N GLY A 103 1.24 11.90 44.72
CA GLY A 103 0.34 13.01 44.50
C GLY A 103 -0.72 12.69 43.48
N ILE A 104 -1.82 13.41 43.54
CA ILE A 104 -2.86 13.42 42.53
C ILE A 104 -2.93 14.84 41.95
N SER A 105 -2.88 14.98 40.64
CA SER A 105 -3.00 16.28 40.01
C SER A 105 -3.99 16.25 38.83
N ILE A 106 -4.67 17.36 38.63
CA ILE A 106 -5.52 17.56 37.46
C ILE A 106 -5.29 18.96 36.89
N GLY A 107 -5.04 19.04 35.59
CA GLY A 107 -4.83 20.27 34.89
C GLY A 107 -5.96 20.58 33.92
N PHE A 108 -6.56 21.76 34.03
CA PHE A 108 -7.56 22.24 33.09
C PHE A 108 -6.97 23.32 32.20
N SER A 109 -7.08 23.08 30.88
CA SER A 109 -6.66 24.05 29.86
C SER A 109 -7.72 24.14 28.76
N THR A 110 -7.96 25.31 28.29
CA THR A 110 -8.83 25.54 27.12
C THR A 110 -8.29 24.96 25.81
N SER A 111 -7.03 24.49 25.80
CA SER A 111 -6.45 23.76 24.68
C SER A 111 -6.92 22.31 24.57
N ILE A 112 -7.41 21.69 25.66
CA ILE A 112 -7.81 20.28 25.71
C ILE A 112 -8.86 19.92 24.63
N PRO A 113 -9.96 20.66 24.44
CA PRO A 113 -10.94 20.35 23.41
C PRO A 113 -10.34 20.30 21.99
N TYR A 114 -9.38 21.17 21.69
CA TYR A 114 -8.69 21.18 20.39
C TYR A 114 -7.73 19.99 20.23
N LYS A 115 -7.06 19.56 21.29
CA LYS A 115 -6.25 18.34 21.31
C LYS A 115 -7.10 17.09 21.07
N ILE A 116 -8.30 17.03 21.69
CA ILE A 116 -9.26 15.94 21.45
C ILE A 116 -9.70 15.94 19.98
N LYS A 117 -10.07 17.09 19.40
CA LYS A 117 -10.40 17.22 17.99
C LYS A 117 -9.24 16.79 17.08
N GLN A 118 -8.01 17.12 17.46
CA GLN A 118 -6.82 16.69 16.74
C GLN A 118 -6.67 15.15 16.75
N ASN A 119 -6.91 14.49 17.87
CA ASN A 119 -6.86 13.03 17.97
C ASN A 119 -7.98 12.35 17.15
N ILE A 120 -9.17 12.96 17.09
CA ILE A 120 -10.26 12.51 16.22
C ILE A 120 -9.84 12.63 14.75
N LEU A 121 -9.28 13.78 14.36
CA LEU A 121 -8.78 14.01 13.00
C LEU A 121 -7.63 13.06 12.63
N ASN A 122 -6.70 12.81 13.56
CA ASN A 122 -5.61 11.86 13.34
C ASN A 122 -6.13 10.44 13.06
N TYR A 123 -7.22 10.03 13.73
CA TYR A 123 -7.88 8.77 13.41
C TYR A 123 -8.48 8.79 11.99
N GLN A 124 -9.13 9.88 11.57
CA GLN A 124 -9.67 10.02 10.21
C GLN A 124 -8.55 10.00 9.16
N ILE A 125 -7.41 10.66 9.43
CA ILE A 125 -6.23 10.61 8.56
C ILE A 125 -5.69 9.18 8.44
N ALA A 126 -5.60 8.45 9.56
CA ALA A 126 -5.17 7.05 9.55
C ALA A 126 -6.13 6.16 8.75
N GLN A 127 -7.44 6.42 8.81
CA GLN A 127 -8.45 5.73 8.03
C GLN A 127 -8.27 6.01 6.53
N THR A 128 -8.19 7.28 6.12
CA THR A 128 -7.95 7.67 4.72
C THR A 128 -6.65 7.07 4.18
N THR A 129 -5.61 6.99 5.02
CA THR A 129 -4.32 6.37 4.65
C THR A 129 -4.46 4.86 4.45
N TYR A 130 -5.23 4.18 5.30
CA TYR A 130 -5.54 2.76 5.14
C TYR A 130 -6.33 2.50 3.86
N ASP A 131 -7.40 3.26 3.62
CA ASP A 131 -8.25 3.12 2.44
C ASP A 131 -7.47 3.37 1.14
N LYS A 132 -6.58 4.38 1.16
CA LYS A 132 -5.66 4.64 0.03
C LYS A 132 -4.71 3.46 -0.21
N LEU A 133 -4.11 2.90 0.85
CA LEU A 133 -3.20 1.75 0.72
C LEU A 133 -3.92 0.53 0.15
N VAL A 134 -5.16 0.27 0.58
CA VAL A 134 -6.01 -0.81 0.01
C VAL A 134 -6.28 -0.55 -1.47
N SER A 135 -6.59 0.70 -1.87
CA SER A 135 -6.82 1.06 -3.26
C SER A 135 -5.56 0.89 -4.11
N ASP A 136 -4.40 1.34 -3.62
CA ASP A 136 -3.10 1.20 -4.30
C ASP A 136 -2.72 -0.29 -4.43
N LEU A 137 -2.95 -1.11 -3.40
CA LEU A 137 -2.73 -2.55 -3.44
C LEU A 137 -3.62 -3.22 -4.50
N LYS A 138 -4.93 -2.89 -4.54
CA LYS A 138 -5.85 -3.40 -5.55
C LYS A 138 -5.38 -3.06 -6.97
N MET A 139 -4.88 -1.84 -7.18
CA MET A 139 -4.34 -1.43 -8.48
C MET A 139 -3.09 -2.24 -8.87
N ASN A 140 -2.17 -2.47 -7.92
CA ASN A 140 -0.97 -3.28 -8.14
C ASN A 140 -1.33 -4.74 -8.47
N ILE A 141 -2.28 -5.33 -7.73
CA ILE A 141 -2.79 -6.69 -7.99
C ILE A 141 -3.41 -6.77 -9.39
N THR A 142 -4.25 -5.80 -9.75
CA THR A 142 -4.86 -5.74 -11.09
C THR A 142 -3.80 -5.71 -12.18
N SER A 143 -2.81 -4.84 -12.06
CA SER A 143 -1.72 -4.73 -13.04
C SER A 143 -0.94 -6.04 -13.19
N GLN A 144 -0.57 -6.68 -12.08
CA GLN A 144 0.17 -7.93 -12.12
C GLN A 144 -0.70 -9.12 -12.60
N PHE A 145 -1.98 -9.17 -12.21
CA PHE A 145 -2.91 -10.19 -12.66
C PHE A 145 -3.05 -10.20 -14.19
N TYR A 146 -3.28 -9.02 -14.77
CA TYR A 146 -3.39 -8.91 -16.23
C TYR A 146 -2.04 -9.09 -16.95
N SER A 147 -0.92 -8.67 -16.34
CA SER A 147 0.41 -8.97 -16.87
C SER A 147 0.66 -10.48 -16.94
N LEU A 148 0.36 -11.23 -15.88
CA LEU A 148 0.48 -12.68 -15.86
C LEU A 148 -0.46 -13.36 -16.87
N THR A 149 -1.67 -12.82 -17.04
CA THR A 149 -2.62 -13.32 -18.05
C THR A 149 -2.06 -13.11 -19.46
N ALA A 150 -1.42 -11.95 -19.74
CA ALA A 150 -0.74 -11.68 -21.00
C ALA A 150 0.44 -12.65 -21.23
N GLU A 151 1.25 -12.90 -20.21
CA GLU A 151 2.39 -13.82 -20.30
C GLU A 151 1.95 -15.24 -20.62
N LEU A 152 0.86 -15.73 -19.99
CA LEU A 152 0.29 -17.04 -20.33
C LEU A 152 -0.22 -17.10 -21.77
N LYS A 153 -0.92 -16.04 -22.25
CA LYS A 153 -1.39 -15.93 -23.63
C LYS A 153 -0.20 -15.87 -24.60
N ASN A 154 0.88 -15.14 -24.26
CA ASN A 154 2.11 -15.09 -25.04
C ASN A 154 2.80 -16.46 -25.16
N ILE A 155 2.89 -17.21 -24.05
CA ILE A 155 3.43 -18.58 -24.08
C ILE A 155 2.60 -19.48 -25.00
N SER A 156 1.27 -19.32 -25.00
CA SER A 156 0.38 -20.06 -25.91
C SER A 156 0.64 -19.70 -27.39
N ILE A 157 0.77 -18.41 -27.71
CA ILE A 157 1.09 -17.92 -29.06
C ILE A 157 2.45 -18.48 -29.52
N LEU A 158 3.46 -18.45 -28.67
CA LEU A 158 4.79 -18.99 -28.99
C LEU A 158 4.78 -20.51 -29.22
N LYS A 159 3.97 -21.28 -28.46
CA LYS A 159 3.78 -22.72 -28.65
C LYS A 159 3.06 -23.02 -29.97
N GLU A 160 2.07 -22.21 -30.36
CA GLU A 160 1.42 -22.31 -31.66
C GLU A 160 2.40 -22.04 -32.79
N ALA A 161 3.20 -20.97 -32.68
CA ALA A 161 4.26 -20.65 -33.66
C ALA A 161 5.30 -21.80 -33.77
N GLN A 162 5.67 -22.44 -32.64
CA GLN A 162 6.54 -23.61 -32.66
C GLN A 162 5.91 -24.78 -33.42
N LYS A 163 4.62 -25.04 -33.18
CA LYS A 163 3.90 -26.11 -33.90
C LYS A 163 3.91 -25.85 -35.41
N LEU A 164 3.57 -24.62 -35.82
CA LEU A 164 3.58 -24.23 -37.24
C LEU A 164 4.98 -24.39 -37.85
N ALA A 165 6.04 -23.96 -37.18
CA ALA A 165 7.42 -24.12 -37.65
C ALA A 165 7.84 -25.58 -37.75
N LYS A 166 7.34 -26.45 -36.85
CA LYS A 166 7.57 -27.89 -36.92
C LYS A 166 6.88 -28.52 -38.12
N ASP A 167 5.62 -28.16 -38.36
CA ASP A 167 4.84 -28.68 -39.51
C ASP A 167 5.48 -28.21 -40.81
N GLN A 168 5.93 -26.95 -40.89
CA GLN A 168 6.66 -26.43 -42.04
C GLN A 168 8.01 -27.19 -42.30
N LEU A 169 8.78 -27.45 -41.23
CA LEU A 169 10.00 -28.24 -41.35
C LEU A 169 9.73 -29.63 -41.94
N ALA A 170 8.63 -30.28 -41.55
CA ALA A 170 8.27 -31.59 -42.09
C ALA A 170 7.98 -31.53 -43.61
N VAL A 171 7.26 -30.47 -44.05
CA VAL A 171 7.00 -30.25 -45.49
C VAL A 171 8.28 -29.97 -46.26
N VAL A 172 9.16 -29.10 -45.78
CA VAL A 172 10.43 -28.79 -46.45
C VAL A 172 11.36 -30.00 -46.49
N GLN A 173 11.40 -30.80 -45.43
CA GLN A 173 12.17 -32.04 -45.39
C GLN A 173 11.66 -33.04 -46.44
N ALA A 174 10.37 -33.20 -46.60
CA ALA A 174 9.79 -34.07 -47.63
C ALA A 174 10.14 -33.58 -49.05
N ASN A 175 10.02 -32.27 -49.29
CA ASN A 175 10.38 -31.62 -50.57
C ASN A 175 11.88 -31.78 -50.88
N TYR A 176 12.76 -31.62 -49.89
CA TYR A 176 14.21 -31.83 -50.06
C TYR A 176 14.52 -33.29 -50.42
N ASN A 177 13.89 -34.25 -49.76
CA ASN A 177 14.08 -35.66 -50.04
C ASN A 177 13.62 -36.06 -51.47
N ASN A 178 12.66 -35.28 -52.03
CA ASN A 178 12.16 -35.48 -53.40
C ASN A 178 12.89 -34.57 -54.41
N GLY A 179 13.93 -33.82 -54.03
CA GLY A 179 14.68 -32.93 -54.89
C GLY A 179 13.95 -31.63 -55.26
N LEU A 180 12.85 -31.28 -54.55
CA LEU A 180 12.00 -30.13 -54.79
C LEU A 180 12.33 -28.91 -53.90
N ALA A 181 13.23 -29.06 -52.94
CA ALA A 181 13.75 -27.96 -52.09
C ALA A 181 15.27 -28.02 -51.99
N SER A 182 15.89 -26.88 -51.75
CA SER A 182 17.34 -26.77 -51.57
C SER A 182 17.77 -27.17 -50.13
N GLU A 183 19.05 -27.57 -49.97
CA GLU A 183 19.62 -27.75 -48.64
C GLU A 183 19.53 -26.48 -47.77
N LEU A 184 19.68 -25.31 -48.39
CA LEU A 184 19.52 -24.00 -47.69
C LEU A 184 18.12 -23.83 -47.13
N ASP A 185 17.07 -24.19 -47.86
CA ASP A 185 15.69 -24.13 -47.38
C ASP A 185 15.46 -25.05 -46.23
N LEU A 186 16.01 -26.28 -46.25
CA LEU A 186 15.94 -27.21 -45.14
C LEU A 186 16.67 -26.71 -43.90
N LEU A 187 17.86 -26.12 -44.05
CA LEU A 187 18.59 -25.52 -42.92
C LEU A 187 17.85 -24.34 -42.32
N LYS A 188 17.24 -23.48 -43.15
CA LYS A 188 16.40 -22.36 -42.68
C LYS A 188 15.19 -22.86 -41.90
N ALA A 189 14.43 -23.81 -42.42
CA ALA A 189 13.27 -24.37 -41.74
C ALA A 189 13.65 -25.06 -40.40
N LYS A 190 14.79 -25.75 -40.38
CA LYS A 190 15.32 -26.33 -39.13
C LYS A 190 15.70 -25.27 -38.12
N TYR A 191 16.37 -24.20 -38.55
CA TYR A 191 16.68 -23.06 -37.67
C TYR A 191 15.43 -22.38 -37.16
N ALA A 192 14.44 -22.09 -38.02
CA ALA A 192 13.16 -21.48 -37.65
C ALA A 192 12.46 -22.30 -36.53
N TYR A 193 12.40 -23.63 -36.66
CA TYR A 193 11.83 -24.48 -35.61
C TYR A 193 12.67 -24.47 -34.32
N GLN A 194 14.00 -24.64 -34.42
CA GLN A 194 14.83 -24.70 -33.22
C GLN A 194 14.90 -23.38 -32.46
N SER A 195 14.85 -22.25 -33.14
CA SER A 195 14.87 -20.90 -32.51
C SER A 195 13.63 -20.58 -31.70
N THR A 196 12.53 -21.31 -31.85
CA THR A 196 11.32 -21.14 -31.03
C THR A 196 11.50 -21.62 -29.59
N ARG A 197 12.32 -22.68 -29.37
CA ARG A 197 12.51 -23.29 -28.05
C ARG A 197 13.08 -22.31 -27.01
N PRO A 198 14.19 -21.59 -27.27
CA PRO A 198 14.69 -20.57 -26.34
C PRO A 198 13.66 -19.49 -26.02
N LYS A 199 12.87 -19.05 -27.01
CA LYS A 199 11.81 -18.03 -26.83
C LYS A 199 10.75 -18.51 -25.84
N ILE A 200 10.29 -19.76 -25.96
CA ILE A 200 9.31 -20.37 -25.04
C ILE A 200 9.90 -20.51 -23.65
N THR A 201 11.15 -21.02 -23.54
CA THR A 201 11.82 -21.19 -22.24
C THR A 201 11.97 -19.84 -21.53
N GLN A 202 12.38 -18.78 -22.25
CA GLN A 202 12.49 -17.44 -21.71
C GLN A 202 11.13 -16.92 -21.22
N ALA A 203 10.07 -17.06 -22.01
CA ALA A 203 8.72 -16.63 -21.63
C ALA A 203 8.22 -17.38 -20.38
N GLN A 204 8.47 -18.69 -20.27
CA GLN A 204 8.12 -19.48 -19.08
C GLN A 204 8.90 -19.05 -17.84
N THR A 205 10.23 -18.79 -17.99
CA THR A 205 11.06 -18.30 -16.88
C THR A 205 10.57 -16.96 -16.37
N THR A 206 10.24 -16.02 -17.28
CA THR A 206 9.68 -14.72 -16.92
C THR A 206 8.35 -14.87 -16.20
N TYR A 207 7.44 -15.68 -16.73
CA TYR A 207 6.15 -15.98 -16.09
C TYR A 207 6.33 -16.55 -14.67
N ASN A 208 7.23 -17.52 -14.49
CA ASN A 208 7.44 -18.13 -13.18
C ASN A 208 7.98 -17.12 -12.15
N ALA A 209 8.90 -16.23 -12.57
CA ALA A 209 9.42 -15.18 -11.69
C ALA A 209 8.34 -14.17 -11.31
N ASN A 210 7.52 -13.72 -12.27
CA ASN A 210 6.44 -12.78 -12.03
C ASN A 210 5.30 -13.43 -11.22
N ALA A 211 5.02 -14.72 -11.43
CA ALA A 211 4.07 -15.48 -10.64
C ALA A 211 4.50 -15.59 -9.16
N ALA A 212 5.78 -15.83 -8.89
CA ALA A 212 6.32 -15.82 -7.53
C ALA A 212 6.18 -14.43 -6.87
N ASN A 213 6.46 -13.35 -7.60
CA ASN A 213 6.26 -11.98 -7.12
C ASN A 213 4.79 -11.67 -6.85
N PHE A 214 3.89 -12.18 -7.68
CA PHE A 214 2.44 -12.03 -7.47
C PHE A 214 1.98 -12.74 -6.19
N MET A 215 2.48 -13.95 -5.92
CA MET A 215 2.17 -14.64 -4.66
C MET A 215 2.68 -13.86 -3.45
N LEU A 216 3.89 -13.28 -3.51
CA LEU A 216 4.41 -12.40 -2.46
C LEU A 216 3.52 -11.16 -2.25
N LEU A 217 3.03 -10.56 -3.33
CA LEU A 217 2.10 -9.42 -3.25
C LEU A 217 0.78 -9.81 -2.55
N LEU A 218 0.29 -11.03 -2.77
CA LEU A 218 -0.87 -11.58 -2.07
C LEU A 218 -0.59 -11.96 -0.61
N GLY A 219 0.68 -11.93 -0.17
CA GLY A 219 1.10 -12.39 1.16
C GLY A 219 1.13 -13.92 1.30
N LEU A 220 1.26 -14.65 0.19
CA LEU A 220 1.34 -16.10 0.13
C LEU A 220 2.78 -16.58 -0.13
N ASP A 221 3.01 -17.89 0.05
CA ASP A 221 4.30 -18.50 -0.28
C ASP A 221 4.54 -18.42 -1.80
N PRO A 222 5.74 -17.97 -2.25
CA PRO A 222 6.09 -17.86 -3.68
C PRO A 222 6.00 -19.17 -4.46
N SER A 223 6.10 -20.31 -3.78
CA SER A 223 6.05 -21.66 -4.39
C SER A 223 4.60 -22.17 -4.58
N THR A 224 3.59 -21.41 -4.12
CA THR A 224 2.17 -21.81 -4.24
C THR A 224 1.76 -21.89 -5.70
N SER A 225 1.30 -23.07 -6.15
CA SER A 225 0.78 -23.24 -7.50
C SER A 225 -0.64 -22.71 -7.63
N PHE A 226 -0.88 -21.93 -8.67
CA PHE A 226 -2.18 -21.32 -8.94
C PHE A 226 -2.54 -21.31 -10.42
N SER A 227 -3.78 -20.99 -10.71
CA SER A 227 -4.29 -20.71 -12.06
C SER A 227 -5.13 -19.45 -12.05
N LEU A 228 -4.97 -18.61 -13.06
CA LEU A 228 -5.73 -17.37 -13.21
C LEU A 228 -7.03 -17.63 -13.99
N LYS A 229 -8.12 -17.09 -13.51
CA LYS A 229 -9.42 -17.09 -14.19
C LYS A 229 -9.88 -15.64 -14.36
N GLY A 230 -9.72 -15.10 -15.56
CA GLY A 230 -10.14 -13.72 -15.88
C GLY A 230 -10.62 -13.62 -17.32
N SER A 231 -11.46 -12.64 -17.59
CA SER A 231 -11.88 -12.25 -18.95
C SER A 231 -11.12 -11.01 -19.38
N THR A 232 -10.67 -10.98 -20.62
CA THR A 232 -10.06 -9.82 -21.28
C THR A 232 -11.04 -9.11 -22.22
N ALA A 233 -12.34 -9.22 -21.93
CA ALA A 233 -13.36 -8.53 -22.75
C ALA A 233 -13.15 -7.01 -22.66
N THR A 234 -13.02 -6.37 -23.81
CA THR A 234 -12.87 -4.92 -23.93
C THR A 234 -14.22 -4.25 -24.05
N VAL A 235 -14.46 -3.22 -23.25
CA VAL A 235 -15.69 -2.40 -23.29
C VAL A 235 -15.31 -0.99 -23.69
N GLU A 236 -15.96 -0.47 -24.72
CA GLU A 236 -15.79 0.94 -25.13
C GLU A 236 -16.32 1.87 -24.05
N LEU A 237 -15.56 2.96 -23.74
CA LEU A 237 -16.01 4.01 -22.84
C LEU A 237 -16.32 5.30 -23.60
N LYS A 238 -17.52 5.85 -23.34
CA LYS A 238 -17.87 7.23 -23.72
C LYS A 238 -17.65 8.17 -22.53
N LEU A 239 -16.41 8.62 -22.38
CA LEU A 239 -16.06 9.52 -21.29
C LEU A 239 -16.57 10.94 -21.57
N PRO A 240 -17.17 11.62 -20.57
CA PRO A 240 -17.52 13.03 -20.67
C PRO A 240 -16.28 13.91 -20.74
N SER A 241 -16.48 15.23 -20.77
CA SER A 241 -15.36 16.16 -20.74
C SER A 241 -14.52 16.02 -19.48
N VAL A 242 -13.22 16.29 -19.57
CA VAL A 242 -12.30 16.26 -18.41
C VAL A 242 -12.77 17.17 -17.29
N ASN A 243 -13.39 18.32 -17.64
CA ASN A 243 -13.90 19.25 -16.63
C ASN A 243 -15.06 18.63 -15.83
N GLU A 244 -15.97 17.93 -16.49
CA GLU A 244 -17.07 17.23 -15.82
C GLU A 244 -16.57 16.09 -14.92
N LEU A 245 -15.60 15.29 -15.42
CA LEU A 245 -14.96 14.25 -14.60
C LEU A 245 -14.28 14.83 -13.36
N ALA A 246 -13.51 15.91 -13.54
CA ALA A 246 -12.84 16.57 -12.44
C ALA A 246 -13.86 17.19 -11.46
N GLN A 247 -14.90 17.85 -11.96
CA GLN A 247 -15.93 18.46 -11.09
C GLN A 247 -16.65 17.41 -10.23
N LYS A 248 -16.88 16.21 -10.79
CA LYS A 248 -17.60 15.13 -10.09
C LYS A 248 -16.73 14.38 -9.08
N PHE A 249 -15.46 14.13 -9.40
CA PHE A 249 -14.62 13.16 -8.67
C PHE A 249 -13.41 13.77 -7.95
N LEU A 250 -13.10 15.07 -8.15
CA LEU A 250 -11.89 15.68 -7.61
C LEU A 250 -11.80 15.57 -6.09
N ASP A 251 -12.88 15.90 -5.38
CA ASP A 251 -12.89 15.94 -3.91
C ASP A 251 -13.02 14.54 -3.27
N SER A 252 -13.38 13.50 -4.04
CA SER A 252 -13.40 12.10 -3.56
C SER A 252 -12.02 11.46 -3.56
N ARG A 253 -11.03 12.04 -4.25
CA ARG A 253 -9.68 11.48 -4.35
C ARG A 253 -8.94 11.51 -3.01
N TYR A 254 -8.24 10.44 -2.70
CA TYR A 254 -7.48 10.33 -1.44
C TYR A 254 -6.40 11.39 -1.27
N ASP A 255 -5.70 11.79 -2.35
CA ASP A 255 -4.66 12.83 -2.31
C ASP A 255 -5.25 14.21 -1.95
N VAL A 256 -6.41 14.55 -2.49
CA VAL A 256 -7.13 15.78 -2.17
C VAL A 256 -7.71 15.72 -0.75
N GLN A 257 -8.32 14.60 -0.35
CA GLN A 257 -8.82 14.41 1.01
C GLN A 257 -7.70 14.53 2.05
N GLN A 258 -6.53 13.93 1.82
CA GLN A 258 -5.37 14.08 2.69
C GLN A 258 -4.91 15.55 2.80
N ALA A 259 -4.92 16.29 1.69
CA ALA A 259 -4.56 17.70 1.70
C ALA A 259 -5.57 18.56 2.49
N VAL A 260 -6.88 18.27 2.38
CA VAL A 260 -7.94 18.91 3.20
C VAL A 260 -7.76 18.58 4.69
N GLN A 261 -7.49 17.32 5.01
CA GLN A 261 -7.24 16.88 6.38
C GLN A 261 -5.98 17.55 6.97
N ASN A 262 -4.92 17.70 6.18
CA ASN A 262 -3.70 18.40 6.60
C ASN A 262 -3.96 19.88 6.87
N LEU A 263 -4.78 20.55 6.06
CA LEU A 263 -5.20 21.94 6.31
C LEU A 263 -5.98 22.03 7.62
N THR A 264 -6.98 21.16 7.83
CA THR A 264 -7.75 21.10 9.07
C THR A 264 -6.86 20.83 10.28
N SER A 265 -5.85 19.97 10.12
CA SER A 265 -4.85 19.69 11.17
C SER A 265 -4.02 20.93 11.52
N ALA A 266 -3.59 21.70 10.52
CA ALA A 266 -2.87 22.97 10.74
C ALA A 266 -3.75 24.01 11.44
N GLU A 267 -5.03 24.11 11.10
CA GLU A 267 -5.99 25.02 11.75
C GLU A 267 -6.23 24.63 13.21
N LEU A 268 -6.41 23.33 13.51
CA LEU A 268 -6.50 22.83 14.88
C LEU A 268 -5.21 23.07 15.66
N GLY A 269 -4.06 22.88 15.00
CA GLY A 269 -2.73 23.18 15.54
C GLY A 269 -2.59 24.64 15.96
N LEU A 270 -3.05 25.59 15.13
CA LEU A 270 -3.07 27.01 15.50
C LEU A 270 -3.96 27.26 16.72
N ARG A 271 -5.20 26.70 16.75
CA ARG A 271 -6.10 26.85 17.91
C ARG A 271 -5.47 26.27 19.17
N THR A 272 -4.92 25.06 19.08
CA THR A 272 -4.22 24.43 20.22
C THR A 272 -3.09 25.32 20.72
N THR A 273 -2.25 25.83 19.82
CA THR A 273 -1.12 26.71 20.16
C THR A 273 -1.57 28.04 20.77
N GLN A 274 -2.62 28.67 20.20
CA GLN A 274 -3.17 29.90 20.77
C GLN A 274 -3.67 29.68 22.21
N HIS A 275 -4.46 28.63 22.43
CA HIS A 275 -5.02 28.35 23.74
C HIS A 275 -3.98 27.86 24.76
N SER A 276 -2.95 27.15 24.36
CA SER A 276 -1.87 26.77 25.26
C SER A 276 -0.90 27.91 25.59
N THR A 277 -0.81 28.92 24.70
CA THR A 277 0.15 30.05 24.84
C THR A 277 -0.47 31.28 25.48
N LEU A 278 -1.77 31.53 25.28
CA LEU A 278 -2.43 32.76 25.67
C LEU A 278 -3.45 32.58 26.80
N ALA A 279 -4.04 31.39 26.92
CA ALA A 279 -5.14 31.19 27.86
C ALA A 279 -4.63 30.75 29.25
N PRO A 280 -5.40 31.08 30.31
CA PRO A 280 -5.11 30.59 31.63
C PRO A 280 -5.16 29.08 31.74
N THR A 281 -4.36 28.51 32.62
CA THR A 281 -4.41 27.11 33.05
C THR A 281 -4.72 27.02 34.52
N LEU A 282 -5.62 26.14 34.92
CA LEU A 282 -5.93 25.78 36.29
C LEU A 282 -5.33 24.45 36.61
N ASN A 283 -4.48 24.39 37.64
CA ASN A 283 -3.94 23.14 38.15
C ASN A 283 -4.39 22.93 39.60
N LEU A 284 -4.92 21.77 39.86
CA LEU A 284 -5.28 21.31 41.19
C LEU A 284 -4.36 20.14 41.52
N SER A 285 -3.76 20.12 42.70
CA SER A 285 -2.94 19.01 43.15
C SER A 285 -3.10 18.74 44.64
N GLU A 286 -3.13 17.48 44.97
CA GLU A 286 -3.04 16.96 46.35
C GLU A 286 -1.81 16.10 46.45
N ASN A 287 -0.91 16.43 47.37
CA ASN A 287 0.32 15.70 47.59
C ASN A 287 0.29 15.10 49.00
N PHE A 288 0.60 13.83 49.09
CA PHE A 288 0.76 13.09 50.32
C PHE A 288 2.22 12.72 50.49
N SER A 289 2.77 12.99 51.68
CA SER A 289 4.13 12.58 52.00
C SER A 289 4.23 12.09 53.43
N THR A 290 5.04 11.07 53.62
CA THR A 290 5.41 10.58 54.91
C THR A 290 6.93 10.49 54.97
N GLY A 291 7.49 10.71 56.14
CA GLY A 291 8.91 10.63 56.31
C GLY A 291 9.31 10.62 57.78
N ASN A 292 10.59 10.43 58.00
CA ASN A 292 11.18 10.50 59.30
C ASN A 292 12.55 11.20 59.19
N GLU A 293 12.78 12.13 60.09
CA GLU A 293 14.08 12.77 60.29
C GLU A 293 14.64 12.30 61.60
N ILE A 294 15.85 11.71 61.57
CA ILE A 294 16.58 11.33 62.75
C ILE A 294 17.56 12.46 63.03
N LYS A 295 17.23 13.28 64.02
CA LYS A 295 18.04 14.35 64.48
C LYS A 295 18.35 14.16 65.97
N ASP A 296 19.60 14.27 66.35
CA ASP A 296 20.09 14.06 67.70
C ASP A 296 19.66 12.69 68.29
N GLY A 297 19.60 11.64 67.42
CA GLY A 297 19.27 10.25 67.83
C GLY A 297 17.78 9.96 68.01
N ALA A 298 16.90 10.95 67.91
CA ALA A 298 15.47 10.76 68.07
C ALA A 298 14.74 10.80 66.71
N PRO A 299 13.97 9.78 66.35
CA PRO A 299 13.17 9.80 65.15
C PRO A 299 11.96 10.76 65.30
N LYS A 300 11.73 11.59 64.29
CA LYS A 300 10.57 12.47 64.18
C LYS A 300 9.73 12.07 62.96
N PRO A 301 8.78 11.17 63.09
CA PRO A 301 7.92 10.80 61.99
C PRO A 301 6.99 11.98 61.59
N SER A 302 6.74 12.17 60.31
CA SER A 302 5.82 13.15 59.79
C SER A 302 4.92 12.51 58.74
N VAL A 303 3.65 12.87 58.77
CA VAL A 303 2.68 12.58 57.70
C VAL A 303 2.07 13.91 57.31
N ASN A 304 2.22 14.29 56.05
CA ASN A 304 1.79 15.58 55.55
C ASN A 304 0.89 15.38 54.35
N GLY A 305 -0.19 16.11 54.26
CA GLY A 305 -1.02 16.32 53.11
C GLY A 305 -0.98 17.80 52.70
N SER A 306 -0.95 18.08 51.43
CA SER A 306 -1.01 19.47 50.94
C SER A 306 -1.85 19.55 49.69
N PHE A 307 -2.94 20.31 49.79
CA PHE A 307 -3.76 20.69 48.65
C PHE A 307 -3.27 22.02 48.08
N SER A 308 -3.14 22.09 46.74
CA SER A 308 -2.89 23.37 46.08
C SER A 308 -3.79 23.55 44.87
N ALA A 309 -4.29 24.77 44.70
CA ALA A 309 -4.99 25.22 43.51
C ALA A 309 -4.25 26.41 42.95
N SER A 310 -3.79 26.33 41.71
CA SER A 310 -3.06 27.42 41.08
C SER A 310 -3.63 27.76 39.71
N ILE A 311 -3.77 29.06 39.44
CA ILE A 311 -4.09 29.59 38.13
C ILE A 311 -2.84 30.24 37.55
N SER A 312 -2.40 29.82 36.38
CA SER A 312 -1.27 30.38 35.65
C SER A 312 -1.75 31.11 34.41
N ILE A 313 -1.41 32.39 34.28
CA ILE A 313 -1.73 33.22 33.09
C ILE A 313 -0.40 33.55 32.39
N PRO A 314 -0.19 33.08 31.14
CA PRO A 314 1.07 33.24 30.42
C PRO A 314 1.16 34.63 29.77
N ILE A 315 1.47 35.68 30.52
CA ILE A 315 1.55 37.07 30.05
C ILE A 315 2.56 37.22 28.89
N SER A 316 3.67 36.52 28.93
CA SER A 316 4.69 36.60 27.87
C SER A 316 4.18 36.16 26.48
N GLY A 317 3.12 35.35 26.40
CA GLY A 317 2.48 35.00 25.14
C GLY A 317 1.80 36.15 24.42
N TRP A 318 1.37 37.17 25.18
CA TRP A 318 0.71 38.36 24.66
C TRP A 318 1.69 39.41 24.13
N ILE A 319 2.98 39.32 24.48
CA ILE A 319 4.00 40.26 24.03
C ILE A 319 4.37 39.95 22.57
N PRO A 320 4.16 40.88 21.62
CA PRO A 320 4.54 40.68 20.23
C PRO A 320 6.03 40.32 20.08
N ASN A 321 6.35 39.39 19.23
CA ASN A 321 7.73 38.90 18.95
C ASN A 321 8.46 38.25 20.14
N SER A 322 7.76 37.96 21.25
CA SER A 322 8.34 37.12 22.30
C SER A 322 8.55 35.66 21.81
N ASN A 323 9.49 34.95 22.43
CA ASN A 323 9.74 33.53 22.15
C ASN A 323 8.45 32.68 22.36
N LYS A 324 7.55 33.13 23.24
CA LYS A 324 6.24 32.46 23.47
C LYS A 324 5.20 32.76 22.39
N ASN A 325 5.35 33.88 21.65
CA ASN A 325 4.45 34.23 20.55
C ASN A 325 4.88 33.65 19.19
N LEU A 326 6.16 33.30 19.02
CA LEU A 326 6.70 32.70 17.79
C LEU A 326 5.95 31.44 17.34
N PRO A 327 5.58 30.48 18.22
CA PRO A 327 4.82 29.30 17.82
C PRO A 327 3.48 29.62 17.16
N ILE A 328 2.82 30.71 17.57
CA ILE A 328 1.55 31.16 16.95
C ILE A 328 1.79 31.64 15.51
N LYS A 329 2.88 32.37 15.28
CA LYS A 329 3.28 32.81 13.91
C LYS A 329 3.60 31.61 13.04
N SER A 330 4.42 30.68 13.54
CA SER A 330 4.74 29.44 12.83
C SER A 330 3.50 28.60 12.50
N ALA A 331 2.54 28.53 13.42
CA ALA A 331 1.26 27.82 13.16
C ALA A 331 0.42 28.53 12.07
N LYS A 332 0.43 29.86 12.00
CA LYS A 332 -0.21 30.62 10.91
C LYS A 332 0.48 30.35 9.56
N ASP A 333 1.80 30.27 9.56
CA ASP A 333 2.54 29.95 8.32
C ASP A 333 2.29 28.49 7.88
N ALA A 334 2.16 27.56 8.82
CA ALA A 334 1.74 26.19 8.52
C ALA A 334 0.37 26.11 7.82
N ILE A 335 -0.60 26.94 8.22
CA ILE A 335 -1.90 27.03 7.52
C ILE A 335 -1.70 27.50 6.07
N LYS A 336 -0.93 28.56 5.84
CA LYS A 336 -0.64 29.06 4.48
C LYS A 336 0.03 27.97 3.62
N GLN A 337 1.00 27.27 4.18
CA GLN A 337 1.66 26.14 3.50
C GLN A 337 0.67 25.03 3.16
N ALA A 338 -0.22 24.68 4.09
CA ALA A 338 -1.25 23.67 3.85
C ALA A 338 -2.28 24.12 2.79
N GLN A 339 -2.64 25.40 2.74
CA GLN A 339 -3.50 25.96 1.69
C GLN A 339 -2.86 25.86 0.31
N ILE A 340 -1.59 26.24 0.19
CA ILE A 340 -0.82 26.11 -1.06
C ILE A 340 -0.74 24.64 -1.48
N SER A 341 -0.50 23.72 -0.54
CA SER A 341 -0.44 22.29 -0.80
C SER A 341 -1.79 21.72 -1.27
N LEU A 342 -2.91 22.20 -0.71
CA LEU A 342 -4.26 21.81 -1.16
C LEU A 342 -4.53 22.28 -2.60
N GLU A 343 -4.18 23.52 -2.92
CA GLU A 343 -4.33 24.02 -4.30
C GLU A 343 -3.48 23.22 -5.29
N ALA A 344 -2.24 22.91 -4.90
CA ALA A 344 -1.36 22.08 -5.71
C ALA A 344 -1.92 20.66 -5.88
N ALA A 345 -2.42 20.03 -4.82
CA ALA A 345 -3.06 18.73 -4.86
C ALA A 345 -4.26 18.71 -5.83
N ARG A 346 -5.13 19.72 -5.77
CA ARG A 346 -6.28 19.85 -6.68
C ARG A 346 -5.85 20.02 -8.14
N LYS A 347 -4.83 20.85 -8.41
CA LYS A 347 -4.30 21.03 -9.77
C LYS A 347 -3.69 19.72 -10.32
N ASN A 348 -2.89 19.05 -9.51
CA ASN A 348 -2.25 17.77 -9.88
C ASN A 348 -3.31 16.68 -10.11
N ALA A 349 -4.32 16.59 -9.25
CA ALA A 349 -5.42 15.64 -9.38
C ALA A 349 -6.21 15.85 -10.67
N ARG A 350 -6.53 17.11 -11.02
CA ARG A 350 -7.19 17.44 -12.30
C ARG A 350 -6.34 17.04 -13.50
N GLN A 351 -5.04 17.34 -13.46
CA GLN A 351 -4.11 16.98 -14.53
C GLN A 351 -3.97 15.46 -14.67
N ASP A 352 -3.94 14.73 -13.55
CA ASP A 352 -3.85 13.27 -13.55
C ASP A 352 -5.10 12.63 -14.15
N ILE A 353 -6.31 13.09 -13.77
CA ILE A 353 -7.58 12.65 -14.40
C ILE A 353 -7.55 12.92 -15.91
N SER A 354 -7.13 14.13 -16.32
CA SER A 354 -7.02 14.50 -17.75
C SER A 354 -6.11 13.56 -18.51
N ARG A 355 -4.91 13.34 -17.97
CA ARG A 355 -3.91 12.48 -18.59
C ARG A 355 -4.40 11.04 -18.73
N LYS A 356 -4.99 10.47 -17.66
CA LYS A 356 -5.46 9.09 -17.66
C LYS A 356 -6.67 8.90 -18.58
N ALA A 357 -7.61 9.85 -18.62
CA ALA A 357 -8.73 9.81 -19.54
C ALA A 357 -8.27 9.89 -21.03
N ALA A 358 -7.32 10.78 -21.33
CA ALA A 358 -6.76 10.89 -22.66
C ALA A 358 -5.97 9.62 -23.07
N GLU A 359 -5.19 9.06 -22.14
CA GLU A 359 -4.43 7.84 -22.36
C GLU A 359 -5.35 6.63 -22.60
N THR A 360 -6.42 6.49 -21.84
CA THR A 360 -7.41 5.41 -22.03
C THR A 360 -8.04 5.51 -23.42
N ARG A 361 -8.42 6.71 -23.88
CA ARG A 361 -8.95 6.94 -25.24
C ARG A 361 -7.94 6.58 -26.29
N ARG A 362 -6.71 7.07 -26.19
CA ARG A 362 -5.62 6.79 -27.12
C ARG A 362 -5.35 5.28 -27.26
N ILE A 363 -5.34 4.56 -26.12
CA ILE A 363 -5.09 3.11 -26.13
C ILE A 363 -6.26 2.39 -26.83
N TYR A 364 -7.50 2.83 -26.62
CA TYR A 364 -8.67 2.23 -27.30
C TYR A 364 -8.60 2.45 -28.83
N GLU A 365 -8.32 3.66 -29.30
CA GLU A 365 -8.14 3.96 -30.73
C GLU A 365 -7.00 3.13 -31.34
N SER A 366 -5.90 2.93 -30.59
CA SER A 366 -4.79 2.06 -31.01
C SER A 366 -5.20 0.60 -31.11
N LEU A 367 -6.10 0.14 -30.23
CA LEU A 367 -6.54 -1.26 -30.19
C LEU A 367 -7.28 -1.69 -31.46
N GLU A 368 -8.13 -0.81 -32.02
CA GLU A 368 -8.81 -1.07 -33.30
C GLU A 368 -7.82 -1.27 -34.45
N ILE A 369 -6.76 -0.47 -34.48
CA ILE A 369 -5.70 -0.58 -35.50
C ILE A 369 -4.90 -1.87 -35.30
N LEU A 370 -4.60 -2.25 -34.06
CA LEU A 370 -3.88 -3.50 -33.74
C LEU A 370 -4.71 -4.73 -34.11
N ASP A 371 -6.02 -4.70 -33.91
CA ASP A 371 -6.91 -5.80 -34.32
C ASP A 371 -6.97 -5.94 -35.84
N LEU A 372 -7.16 -4.84 -36.57
CA LEU A 372 -7.12 -4.83 -38.03
C LEU A 372 -5.76 -5.38 -38.54
N ASN A 373 -4.64 -4.92 -37.98
CA ASN A 373 -3.32 -5.40 -38.37
C ASN A 373 -3.16 -6.92 -38.10
N CYS A 374 -3.69 -7.41 -36.98
CA CYS A 374 -3.70 -8.85 -36.67
C CYS A 374 -4.54 -9.66 -37.68
N GLN A 375 -5.68 -9.14 -38.10
CA GLN A 375 -6.52 -9.78 -39.14
C GLN A 375 -5.78 -9.82 -40.48
N ILE A 376 -5.13 -8.70 -40.90
CA ILE A 376 -4.33 -8.63 -42.14
C ILE A 376 -3.17 -9.62 -42.11
N ALA A 377 -2.40 -9.64 -41.01
CA ALA A 377 -1.23 -10.53 -40.89
C ALA A 377 -1.65 -12.02 -40.86
N ASN A 378 -2.77 -12.37 -40.21
CA ASN A 378 -3.31 -13.72 -40.26
C ASN A 378 -3.70 -14.11 -41.70
N ARG A 379 -4.34 -13.22 -42.44
CA ARG A 379 -4.76 -13.49 -43.83
C ARG A 379 -3.58 -13.59 -44.77
N ALA A 380 -2.58 -12.72 -44.63
CA ALA A 380 -1.35 -12.74 -45.44
C ALA A 380 -0.59 -14.06 -45.24
N TYR A 381 -0.44 -14.50 -44.00
CA TYR A 381 0.17 -15.80 -43.70
C TYR A 381 -0.59 -16.96 -44.35
N GLU A 382 -1.93 -17.02 -44.28
CA GLU A 382 -2.71 -18.09 -44.89
C GLU A 382 -2.55 -18.10 -46.43
N LEU A 383 -2.53 -16.93 -47.08
CA LEU A 383 -2.28 -16.80 -48.52
C LEU A 383 -0.85 -17.24 -48.89
N ALA A 384 0.13 -16.83 -48.10
CA ALA A 384 1.53 -17.24 -48.32
C ALA A 384 1.71 -18.75 -48.16
N ARG A 385 1.03 -19.37 -47.18
CA ARG A 385 1.04 -20.80 -46.95
C ARG A 385 0.48 -21.60 -48.13
N VAL A 386 -0.65 -21.13 -48.70
CA VAL A 386 -1.25 -21.76 -49.88
C VAL A 386 -0.34 -21.56 -51.10
N GLY A 387 0.21 -20.34 -51.26
CA GLY A 387 1.13 -20.02 -52.37
C GLY A 387 2.43 -20.80 -52.34
N TYR A 388 2.95 -21.07 -51.15
CA TYR A 388 4.12 -21.94 -50.96
C TYR A 388 3.82 -23.38 -51.38
N GLY A 389 2.65 -23.92 -51.00
CA GLY A 389 2.22 -25.26 -51.42
C GLY A 389 2.04 -25.43 -52.94
N SER A 390 1.76 -24.34 -53.66
CA SER A 390 1.67 -24.30 -55.14
C SER A 390 2.95 -23.83 -55.83
N GLY A 391 4.03 -23.55 -55.11
CA GLY A 391 5.32 -23.10 -55.62
C GLY A 391 5.34 -21.61 -56.06
N LEU A 392 4.33 -20.84 -55.79
CA LEU A 392 4.22 -19.40 -56.15
C LEU A 392 4.90 -18.49 -55.16
N VAL A 393 5.11 -18.93 -53.92
CA VAL A 393 5.71 -18.16 -52.82
C VAL A 393 6.99 -18.90 -52.36
N SER A 394 8.04 -18.14 -52.07
CA SER A 394 9.29 -18.68 -51.54
C SER A 394 9.18 -19.05 -50.06
N GLN A 395 10.07 -19.97 -49.59
CA GLN A 395 10.22 -20.32 -48.17
C GLN A 395 10.48 -19.06 -47.31
N THR A 396 11.35 -18.17 -47.79
CA THR A 396 11.71 -16.94 -47.07
C THR A 396 10.51 -16.01 -46.90
N GLU A 397 9.67 -15.87 -47.91
CA GLU A 397 8.44 -15.06 -47.83
C GLU A 397 7.45 -15.67 -46.85
N LEU A 398 7.25 -17.01 -46.89
CA LEU A 398 6.36 -17.68 -45.91
C LEU A 398 6.85 -17.48 -44.49
N GLU A 399 8.17 -17.58 -44.23
CA GLU A 399 8.76 -17.35 -42.88
C GLU A 399 8.58 -15.88 -42.46
N SER A 400 8.70 -14.91 -43.36
CA SER A 400 8.43 -13.50 -43.09
C SER A 400 6.98 -13.29 -42.66
N GLN A 401 6.01 -13.82 -43.43
CA GLN A 401 4.58 -13.71 -43.06
C GLN A 401 4.23 -14.43 -41.75
N GLN A 402 4.90 -15.50 -41.43
CA GLN A 402 4.74 -16.17 -40.13
C GLN A 402 5.25 -15.31 -38.98
N GLN A 403 6.40 -14.64 -39.13
CA GLN A 403 6.93 -13.74 -38.13
C GLN A 403 6.06 -12.49 -37.95
N ASP A 404 5.55 -11.93 -39.06
CA ASP A 404 4.65 -10.77 -39.04
C ASP A 404 3.33 -11.11 -38.32
N ARG A 405 2.76 -12.31 -38.58
CA ARG A 405 1.60 -12.84 -37.86
C ARG A 405 1.87 -12.93 -36.35
N LEU A 406 3.00 -13.54 -35.95
CA LEU A 406 3.39 -13.67 -34.55
C LEU A 406 3.49 -12.30 -33.86
N THR A 407 4.16 -11.36 -34.52
CA THR A 407 4.33 -10.00 -34.00
C THR A 407 2.99 -9.26 -33.87
N ALA A 408 2.10 -9.38 -34.86
CA ALA A 408 0.78 -8.76 -34.83
C ALA A 408 -0.10 -9.34 -33.69
N GLN A 409 -0.09 -10.67 -33.50
CA GLN A 409 -0.83 -11.34 -32.40
C GLN A 409 -0.31 -10.89 -31.02
N GLN A 410 1.01 -10.78 -30.84
CA GLN A 410 1.62 -10.29 -29.60
C GLN A 410 1.27 -8.81 -29.35
N SER A 411 1.28 -7.99 -30.40
CA SER A 411 0.93 -6.56 -30.30
C SER A 411 -0.54 -6.35 -29.94
N LEU A 412 -1.45 -7.11 -30.52
CA LEU A 412 -2.88 -7.07 -30.18
C LEU A 412 -3.11 -7.49 -28.73
N MET A 413 -2.54 -8.60 -28.32
CA MET A 413 -2.62 -9.09 -26.93
C MET A 413 -2.12 -8.01 -25.94
N GLN A 414 -0.97 -7.39 -26.22
CA GLN A 414 -0.43 -6.32 -25.37
C GLN A 414 -1.34 -5.09 -25.34
N GLY A 415 -1.95 -4.74 -26.48
CA GLY A 415 -2.94 -3.67 -26.61
C GLY A 415 -4.17 -3.93 -25.74
N GLU A 416 -4.77 -5.14 -25.80
CA GLU A 416 -5.91 -5.55 -24.97
C GLU A 416 -5.62 -5.39 -23.48
N ILE A 417 -4.47 -5.89 -23.02
CA ILE A 417 -4.05 -5.79 -21.61
C ILE A 417 -3.80 -4.36 -21.17
N SER A 418 -3.13 -3.56 -22.05
CA SER A 418 -2.89 -2.14 -21.79
C SER A 418 -4.20 -1.37 -21.66
N TYR A 419 -5.20 -1.69 -22.47
CA TYR A 419 -6.51 -1.06 -22.40
C TYR A 419 -7.22 -1.38 -21.08
N ILE A 420 -7.33 -2.67 -20.70
CA ILE A 420 -7.96 -3.08 -19.46
C ILE A 420 -7.24 -2.44 -18.26
N THR A 421 -5.92 -2.44 -18.25
CA THR A 421 -5.13 -1.80 -17.18
C THR A 421 -5.38 -0.29 -17.14
N SER A 422 -5.54 0.38 -18.29
CA SER A 422 -5.86 1.80 -18.35
C SER A 422 -7.25 2.11 -17.77
N LEU A 423 -8.23 1.25 -18.00
CA LEU A 423 -9.57 1.37 -17.41
C LEU A 423 -9.52 1.30 -15.87
N HIS A 424 -8.83 0.32 -15.31
CA HIS A 424 -8.63 0.22 -13.87
C HIS A 424 -7.84 1.41 -13.29
N THR A 425 -6.84 1.88 -14.03
CA THR A 425 -6.04 3.06 -13.64
C THR A 425 -6.88 4.33 -13.64
N LEU A 426 -7.78 4.48 -14.62
CA LEU A 426 -8.73 5.59 -14.66
C LEU A 426 -9.76 5.49 -13.52
N ALA A 427 -10.32 4.30 -13.26
CA ALA A 427 -11.24 4.07 -12.15
C ALA A 427 -10.59 4.45 -10.81
N ASN A 428 -9.35 4.01 -10.58
CA ASN A 428 -8.59 4.38 -9.38
C ASN A 428 -8.35 5.90 -9.28
N ALA A 429 -8.04 6.56 -10.41
CA ALA A 429 -7.86 8.02 -10.43
C ALA A 429 -9.14 8.80 -10.13
N LEU A 430 -10.30 8.22 -10.42
CA LEU A 430 -11.61 8.77 -10.07
C LEU A 430 -12.07 8.34 -8.66
N ASN A 431 -11.34 7.46 -8.01
CA ASN A 431 -11.68 6.83 -6.73
C ASN A 431 -13.04 6.10 -6.77
N ILE A 432 -13.27 5.35 -7.85
CA ILE A 432 -14.46 4.50 -8.04
C ILE A 432 -14.02 3.08 -8.40
N SER A 433 -14.93 2.11 -8.32
CA SER A 433 -14.65 0.74 -8.77
C SER A 433 -14.65 0.63 -10.31
N TYR A 434 -14.02 -0.42 -10.83
CA TYR A 434 -14.06 -0.73 -12.25
C TYR A 434 -15.49 -0.93 -12.76
N GLU A 435 -16.30 -1.65 -11.99
CA GLU A 435 -17.70 -1.94 -12.31
C GLU A 435 -18.52 -0.65 -12.37
N GLU A 436 -18.28 0.27 -11.45
CA GLU A 436 -18.92 1.59 -11.43
C GLU A 436 -18.51 2.41 -12.64
N LEU A 437 -17.21 2.42 -13.02
CA LEU A 437 -16.75 3.09 -14.24
C LEU A 437 -17.47 2.59 -15.48
N ILE A 438 -17.57 1.25 -15.65
CA ILE A 438 -18.27 0.63 -16.78
C ILE A 438 -19.76 0.93 -16.73
N SER A 439 -20.40 0.90 -15.56
CA SER A 439 -21.83 1.20 -15.43
C SER A 439 -22.19 2.64 -15.80
N LEU A 440 -21.27 3.59 -15.49
CA LEU A 440 -21.46 5.02 -15.77
C LEU A 440 -21.15 5.41 -17.21
N TYR A 441 -20.16 4.80 -17.83
CA TYR A 441 -19.58 5.28 -19.09
C TYR A 441 -19.38 4.20 -20.13
N GLY A 442 -19.67 2.91 -19.85
CA GLY A 442 -19.56 1.83 -20.82
C GLY A 442 -20.65 1.90 -21.89
N VAL A 443 -20.25 1.68 -23.15
CA VAL A 443 -21.19 1.49 -24.26
C VAL A 443 -21.73 0.06 -24.16
N LYS A 444 -23.06 -0.09 -24.08
CA LYS A 444 -23.73 -1.39 -24.05
C LYS A 444 -23.80 -1.99 -25.44
#